data_f4078bb220cf039b3cd107ed5d944310
#
_entry.id   f4078bb220cf039b3cd107ed5d944310
#
_cell.length_a   1.000
_cell.length_b   1.000
_cell.length_c   1.000
_cell.angle_alpha   90.00
_cell.angle_beta   90.00
_cell.angle_gamma   90.00
#
_symmetry.space_group_name_H-M   'P 1'
#
loop_
_entity.id
_entity.type
_entity.pdbx_description
1 polymer ?
#
loop_
_entity_poly.entity_id
_entity_poly.type
_entity_poly.pdbx_seq_one_letter_code
_entity_poly.pdbx_strand_id
1 'polypeptide(L)'
;MLTQEKERALQNFASEIRIQTIRQIGIRGFGHIGGCMSIADLLSVLYGEDMKYDPQNPSWEGRDWLVCSKGHAGPAIYAALALKGFFPMEWMETLNQPGTNLPSHCDRRKTPGIDMTTGSLGQGLSIAAGIAQAYLLNEKKNTVYCIMGDGESQEGQNWEAILYAAQQKLGNLILFVDDNKAQIDGYVSPVSYTHLT
;
A
#
# COMPACT_ATOMS: atom_id res chain seq x y z
N MET A 1 11.91 12.46 17.76
CA MET A 1 12.82 12.51 16.58
C MET A 1 13.45 11.14 16.44
N LEU A 2 13.57 10.62 15.20
CA LEU A 2 14.28 9.37 14.93
C LEU A 2 15.77 9.55 15.24
N THR A 3 16.41 8.50 15.74
CA THR A 3 17.88 8.49 15.85
C THR A 3 18.51 8.30 14.47
N GLN A 4 19.76 8.77 14.29
CA GLN A 4 20.47 8.59 13.00
C GLN A 4 20.60 7.11 12.61
N GLU A 5 20.79 6.23 13.58
CA GLU A 5 20.85 4.78 13.34
C GLU A 5 19.52 4.23 12.77
N LYS A 6 18.39 4.67 13.35
CA LYS A 6 17.07 4.26 12.90
C LYS A 6 16.73 4.81 11.53
N GLU A 7 17.07 6.06 11.27
CA GLU A 7 16.93 6.66 9.95
C GLU A 7 17.70 5.86 8.89
N ARG A 8 18.97 5.51 9.19
CA ARG A 8 19.79 4.70 8.30
C ARG A 8 19.19 3.30 8.08
N ALA A 9 18.64 2.68 9.13
CA ALA A 9 17.97 1.38 9.01
C ALA A 9 16.75 1.45 8.08
N LEU A 10 15.93 2.51 8.17
CA LEU A 10 14.79 2.73 7.29
C LEU A 10 15.24 3.00 5.85
N GLN A 11 16.28 3.79 5.63
CA GLN A 11 16.83 4.03 4.28
C GLN A 11 17.36 2.73 3.65
N ASN A 12 18.03 1.89 4.41
CA ASN A 12 18.48 0.58 3.95
C ASN A 12 17.28 -0.32 3.61
N PHE A 13 16.25 -0.34 4.45
CA PHE A 13 15.05 -1.13 4.19
C PHE A 13 14.30 -0.65 2.94
N ALA A 14 14.17 0.67 2.74
CA ALA A 14 13.62 1.23 1.50
C ALA A 14 14.42 0.81 0.26
N SER A 15 15.75 0.78 0.37
CA SER A 15 16.64 0.33 -0.70
C SER A 15 16.42 -1.16 -1.00
N GLU A 16 16.31 -2.02 0.01
CA GLU A 16 16.02 -3.44 -0.17
C GLU A 16 14.64 -3.66 -0.80
N ILE A 17 13.62 -2.92 -0.40
CA ILE A 17 12.28 -2.96 -1.05
C ILE A 17 12.43 -2.66 -2.56
N ARG A 18 13.19 -1.64 -2.94
CA ARG A 18 13.44 -1.29 -4.35
C ARG A 18 14.17 -2.40 -5.10
N ILE A 19 15.22 -2.95 -4.51
CA ILE A 19 16.01 -4.04 -5.11
C ILE A 19 15.12 -5.26 -5.38
N GLN A 20 14.37 -5.71 -4.38
CA GLN A 20 13.50 -6.87 -4.51
C GLN A 20 12.35 -6.61 -5.49
N THR A 21 11.82 -5.40 -5.53
CA THR A 21 10.81 -4.99 -6.51
C THR A 21 11.34 -5.08 -7.94
N ILE A 22 12.53 -4.54 -8.18
CA ILE A 22 13.17 -4.59 -9.52
C ILE A 22 13.45 -6.05 -9.93
N ARG A 23 13.94 -6.88 -9.00
CA ARG A 23 14.23 -8.30 -9.27
C ARG A 23 12.99 -9.07 -9.70
N GLN A 24 11.92 -9.01 -8.93
CA GLN A 24 10.70 -9.76 -9.25
C GLN A 24 10.03 -9.28 -10.54
N ILE A 25 10.01 -7.96 -10.80
CA ILE A 25 9.48 -7.42 -12.04
C ILE A 25 10.40 -7.79 -13.21
N GLY A 26 11.73 -7.74 -13.01
CA GLY A 26 12.71 -8.13 -14.03
C GLY A 26 12.62 -9.59 -14.41
N ILE A 27 12.45 -10.51 -13.46
CA ILE A 27 12.21 -11.94 -13.71
C ILE A 27 10.94 -12.12 -14.54
N ARG A 28 9.87 -11.37 -14.21
CA ARG A 28 8.60 -11.46 -14.96
C ARG A 28 8.68 -10.82 -16.35
N GLY A 29 9.53 -9.81 -16.53
CA GLY A 29 9.74 -9.09 -17.79
C GLY A 29 8.76 -7.93 -18.04
N PHE A 30 7.77 -7.73 -17.19
CA PHE A 30 6.84 -6.59 -17.23
C PHE A 30 6.21 -6.34 -15.86
N GLY A 31 5.75 -5.11 -15.61
CA GLY A 31 5.06 -4.72 -14.36
C GLY A 31 5.05 -3.21 -14.18
N HIS A 32 4.36 -2.75 -13.14
CA HIS A 32 4.19 -1.33 -12.80
C HIS A 32 5.35 -0.81 -11.92
N ILE A 33 6.54 -0.65 -12.50
CA ILE A 33 7.74 -0.31 -11.74
C ILE A 33 7.67 1.08 -11.11
N GLY A 34 7.19 2.09 -11.84
CA GLY A 34 7.14 3.49 -11.37
C GLY A 34 6.32 3.64 -10.09
N GLY A 35 5.08 3.14 -10.11
CA GLY A 35 4.19 3.19 -8.96
C GLY A 35 4.65 2.34 -7.76
N CYS A 36 5.57 1.40 -7.96
CA CYS A 36 6.21 0.65 -6.88
C CYS A 36 7.35 1.44 -6.25
N MET A 37 8.20 2.08 -7.09
CA MET A 37 9.38 2.81 -6.62
C MET A 37 9.02 4.03 -5.77
N SER A 38 7.93 4.73 -6.13
CA SER A 38 7.50 5.96 -5.46
C SER A 38 7.07 5.76 -4.01
N ILE A 39 6.59 4.56 -3.64
CA ILE A 39 6.12 4.26 -2.28
C ILE A 39 7.12 3.49 -1.41
N ALA A 40 8.32 3.19 -1.90
CA ALA A 40 9.26 2.34 -1.16
C ALA A 40 9.70 2.95 0.19
N ASP A 41 9.91 4.27 0.26
CA ASP A 41 10.24 4.95 1.52
C ASP A 41 9.06 4.94 2.49
N LEU A 42 7.84 5.18 1.98
CA LEU A 42 6.63 5.10 2.78
C LEU A 42 6.44 3.69 3.36
N LEU A 43 6.57 2.65 2.54
CA LEU A 43 6.49 1.25 3.01
C LEU A 43 7.57 0.93 4.03
N SER A 44 8.76 1.49 3.86
CA SER A 44 9.84 1.33 4.82
C SER A 44 9.49 1.91 6.18
N VAL A 45 8.89 3.11 6.23
CA VAL A 45 8.45 3.70 7.50
C VAL A 45 7.30 2.90 8.10
N LEU A 46 6.29 2.56 7.30
CA LEU A 46 5.12 1.82 7.79
C LEU A 46 5.52 0.47 8.39
N TYR A 47 6.21 -0.38 7.64
CA TYR A 47 6.62 -1.72 8.11
C TYR A 47 7.89 -1.72 8.97
N GLY A 48 8.66 -0.63 8.97
CA GLY A 48 9.87 -0.52 9.77
C GLY A 48 9.65 0.08 11.15
N GLU A 49 8.59 0.91 11.31
CA GLU A 49 8.41 1.73 12.51
C GLU A 49 6.96 1.84 13.01
N ASP A 50 6.02 2.22 12.12
CA ASP A 50 4.73 2.72 12.58
C ASP A 50 3.67 1.64 12.77
N MET A 51 3.55 0.70 11.82
CA MET A 51 2.49 -0.30 11.83
C MET A 51 2.71 -1.38 12.88
N LYS A 52 1.64 -1.73 13.56
CA LYS A 52 1.58 -2.92 14.43
C LYS A 52 1.17 -4.12 13.61
N TYR A 53 2.03 -5.11 13.52
CA TYR A 53 1.76 -6.37 12.82
C TYR A 53 2.58 -7.50 13.44
N ASP A 54 2.21 -8.74 13.10
CA ASP A 54 2.97 -9.95 13.43
C ASP A 54 3.10 -10.82 12.18
N PRO A 55 4.30 -10.98 11.60
CA PRO A 55 4.51 -11.82 10.43
C PRO A 55 4.18 -13.29 10.67
N GLN A 56 4.29 -13.78 11.92
CA GLN A 56 3.97 -15.15 12.29
C GLN A 56 2.46 -15.38 12.51
N ASN A 57 1.71 -14.28 12.70
CA ASN A 57 0.27 -14.29 12.81
C ASN A 57 -0.36 -13.15 11.99
N PRO A 58 -0.34 -13.26 10.64
CA PRO A 58 -0.87 -12.22 9.76
C PRO A 58 -2.36 -11.90 9.95
N SER A 59 -3.09 -12.76 10.63
CA SER A 59 -4.52 -12.57 10.95
C SER A 59 -4.75 -12.02 12.37
N TRP A 60 -3.69 -11.66 13.11
CA TRP A 60 -3.84 -11.08 14.44
C TRP A 60 -4.78 -9.88 14.44
N GLU A 61 -5.83 -9.92 15.26
CA GLU A 61 -6.87 -8.88 15.28
C GLU A 61 -6.38 -7.52 15.76
N GLY A 62 -5.33 -7.45 16.57
CA GLY A 62 -4.76 -6.20 17.10
C GLY A 62 -3.83 -5.47 16.12
N ARG A 63 -3.58 -6.03 14.93
CA ARG A 63 -2.72 -5.42 13.91
C ARG A 63 -3.37 -4.22 13.23
N ASP A 64 -2.54 -3.30 12.79
CA ASP A 64 -2.97 -2.24 11.88
C ASP A 64 -3.17 -2.79 10.46
N TRP A 65 -3.88 -2.05 9.61
CA TRP A 65 -4.19 -2.47 8.25
C TRP A 65 -3.60 -1.52 7.22
N LEU A 66 -3.08 -2.08 6.14
CA LEU A 66 -2.66 -1.34 4.96
C LEU A 66 -3.57 -1.64 3.77
N VAL A 67 -4.29 -0.65 3.29
CA VAL A 67 -5.05 -0.70 2.04
C VAL A 67 -4.27 0.07 0.96
N CYS A 68 -3.56 -0.64 0.10
CA CYS A 68 -2.95 -0.02 -1.06
C CYS A 68 -3.99 0.11 -2.18
N SER A 69 -4.65 1.26 -2.26
CA SER A 69 -5.71 1.51 -3.24
C SER A 69 -5.17 1.40 -4.68
N LYS A 70 -3.95 1.90 -4.92
CA LYS A 70 -3.19 1.66 -6.16
C LYS A 70 -2.62 0.24 -6.19
N GLY A 71 -3.49 -0.76 -6.33
CA GLY A 71 -3.15 -2.18 -6.23
C GLY A 71 -2.05 -2.67 -7.19
N HIS A 72 -1.78 -1.92 -8.26
CA HIS A 72 -0.67 -2.17 -9.19
C HIS A 72 0.71 -1.98 -8.53
N ALA A 73 0.80 -1.31 -7.38
CA ALA A 73 2.03 -1.25 -6.58
C ALA A 73 2.25 -2.50 -5.70
N GLY A 74 1.47 -3.57 -5.89
CA GLY A 74 1.61 -4.85 -5.20
C GLY A 74 3.03 -5.38 -5.10
N PRO A 75 3.86 -5.35 -6.16
CA PRO A 75 5.24 -5.82 -6.09
C PRO A 75 6.09 -5.14 -5.00
N ALA A 76 5.91 -3.84 -4.73
CA ALA A 76 6.63 -3.17 -3.64
C ALA A 76 6.15 -3.64 -2.26
N ILE A 77 4.84 -3.89 -2.11
CA ILE A 77 4.28 -4.41 -0.86
C ILE A 77 4.76 -5.84 -0.63
N TYR A 78 4.76 -6.69 -1.66
CA TYR A 78 5.30 -8.05 -1.57
C TYR A 78 6.76 -8.06 -1.13
N ALA A 79 7.57 -7.13 -1.68
CA ALA A 79 8.96 -6.97 -1.25
C ALA A 79 9.06 -6.63 0.25
N ALA A 80 8.28 -5.66 0.72
CA ALA A 80 8.25 -5.29 2.14
C ALA A 80 7.81 -6.47 3.03
N LEU A 81 6.74 -7.18 2.65
CA LEU A 81 6.20 -8.32 3.40
C LEU A 81 7.19 -9.50 3.44
N ALA A 82 7.81 -9.84 2.31
CA ALA A 82 8.81 -10.92 2.26
C ALA A 82 10.03 -10.60 3.13
N LEU A 83 10.56 -9.37 3.05
CA LEU A 83 11.67 -8.89 3.88
C LEU A 83 11.32 -8.87 5.38
N LYS A 84 10.05 -8.74 5.73
CA LYS A 84 9.55 -8.83 7.10
C LYS A 84 9.17 -10.26 7.53
N GLY A 85 9.30 -11.24 6.65
CA GLY A 85 9.11 -12.66 6.97
C GLY A 85 7.66 -13.14 6.97
N PHE A 86 6.73 -12.46 6.29
CA PHE A 86 5.35 -12.91 6.12
C PHE A 86 5.24 -14.17 5.26
N PHE A 87 6.18 -14.36 4.34
CA PHE A 87 6.29 -15.53 3.47
C PHE A 87 7.73 -15.68 2.94
N PRO A 88 8.09 -16.87 2.41
CA PRO A 88 9.44 -17.15 1.93
C PRO A 88 9.86 -16.23 0.77
N MET A 89 11.12 -15.78 0.77
CA MET A 89 11.67 -14.92 -0.28
C MET A 89 11.61 -15.54 -1.68
N GLU A 90 11.63 -16.87 -1.79
CA GLU A 90 11.55 -17.61 -3.06
C GLU A 90 10.24 -17.35 -3.81
N TRP A 91 9.17 -16.97 -3.09
CA TRP A 91 7.92 -16.60 -3.76
C TRP A 91 8.07 -15.40 -4.68
N MET A 92 9.03 -14.50 -4.40
CA MET A 92 9.29 -13.31 -5.20
C MET A 92 9.60 -13.64 -6.67
N GLU A 93 10.11 -14.84 -6.96
CA GLU A 93 10.40 -15.30 -8.32
C GLU A 93 9.15 -15.72 -9.10
N THR A 94 8.01 -15.83 -8.43
CA THR A 94 6.75 -16.31 -9.01
C THR A 94 5.75 -15.20 -9.35
N LEU A 95 6.15 -13.93 -9.27
CA LEU A 95 5.26 -12.79 -9.52
C LEU A 95 4.44 -13.00 -10.79
N ASN A 96 3.10 -12.90 -10.65
CA ASN A 96 2.14 -12.97 -11.75
C ASN A 96 2.31 -14.20 -12.67
N GLN A 97 2.74 -15.34 -12.12
CA GLN A 97 2.76 -16.63 -12.81
C GLN A 97 1.47 -17.44 -12.51
N PRO A 98 1.09 -18.38 -13.34
CA PRO A 98 -0.02 -19.27 -13.04
C PRO A 98 0.18 -20.01 -11.69
N GLY A 99 -0.82 -19.96 -10.82
CA GLY A 99 -0.75 -20.60 -9.50
C GLY A 99 0.02 -19.84 -8.42
N THR A 100 0.58 -18.67 -8.71
CA THR A 100 1.33 -17.85 -7.74
C THR A 100 0.44 -17.36 -6.59
N ASN A 101 1.08 -17.17 -5.44
CA ASN A 101 0.53 -16.42 -4.32
C ASN A 101 0.80 -14.90 -4.42
N LEU A 102 1.54 -14.45 -5.44
CA LEU A 102 1.89 -13.05 -5.69
C LEU A 102 1.29 -12.58 -7.03
N PRO A 103 -0.02 -12.30 -7.10
CA PRO A 103 -0.65 -11.81 -8.32
C PRO A 103 -0.18 -10.40 -8.66
N SER A 104 -0.46 -9.94 -9.89
CA SER A 104 -0.08 -8.60 -10.37
C SER A 104 -0.64 -7.46 -9.49
N HIS A 105 -1.82 -7.65 -8.92
CA HIS A 105 -2.49 -6.73 -8.00
C HIS A 105 -2.77 -7.45 -6.68
N CYS A 106 -2.77 -6.70 -5.58
CA CYS A 106 -2.94 -7.28 -4.24
C CYS A 106 -4.21 -8.13 -4.11
N ASP A 107 -4.06 -9.37 -3.62
CA ASP A 107 -5.18 -10.26 -3.29
C ASP A 107 -5.00 -10.85 -1.88
N ARG A 108 -5.86 -10.42 -0.95
CA ARG A 108 -5.82 -10.84 0.46
C ARG A 108 -6.06 -12.34 0.67
N ARG A 109 -6.65 -13.03 -0.30
CA ARG A 109 -6.92 -14.48 -0.22
C ARG A 109 -5.72 -15.31 -0.63
N LYS A 110 -4.71 -14.69 -1.25
CA LYS A 110 -3.53 -15.38 -1.78
C LYS A 110 -2.26 -15.07 -1.00
N THR A 111 -2.07 -13.79 -0.66
CA THR A 111 -0.80 -13.32 -0.12
C THR A 111 -0.93 -13.02 1.37
N PRO A 112 -0.21 -13.75 2.25
CA PRO A 112 -0.14 -13.41 3.67
C PRO A 112 0.36 -11.98 3.89
N GLY A 113 -0.30 -11.24 4.78
CA GLY A 113 0.03 -9.84 5.06
C GLY A 113 -0.62 -8.81 4.13
N ILE A 114 -1.28 -9.24 3.06
CA ILE A 114 -2.16 -8.36 2.26
C ILE A 114 -3.52 -8.25 2.96
N ASP A 115 -3.88 -7.06 3.38
CA ASP A 115 -5.08 -6.79 4.16
C ASP A 115 -6.33 -6.67 3.28
N MET A 116 -6.19 -6.12 2.08
CA MET A 116 -7.32 -5.92 1.17
C MET A 116 -6.94 -6.23 -0.28
N THR A 117 -7.86 -6.88 -0.98
CA THR A 117 -7.79 -7.06 -2.43
C THR A 117 -8.11 -5.73 -3.10
N THR A 118 -7.18 -5.22 -3.92
CA THR A 118 -7.29 -3.94 -4.62
C THR A 118 -6.83 -4.05 -6.06
N GLY A 119 -7.06 -2.98 -6.87
CA GLY A 119 -6.66 -2.95 -8.28
C GLY A 119 -7.64 -2.14 -9.13
N SER A 120 -8.93 -2.12 -8.77
CA SER A 120 -9.89 -1.18 -9.32
C SER A 120 -9.68 0.17 -8.64
N LEU A 121 -9.11 1.13 -9.37
CA LEU A 121 -8.77 2.45 -8.83
C LEU A 121 -10.03 3.17 -8.31
N GLY A 122 -9.87 3.96 -7.25
CA GLY A 122 -10.95 4.67 -6.58
C GLY A 122 -11.70 3.86 -5.51
N GLN A 123 -11.53 2.52 -5.45
CA GLN A 123 -12.29 1.68 -4.52
C GLN A 123 -11.63 1.54 -3.14
N GLY A 124 -10.29 1.58 -3.11
CA GLY A 124 -9.55 1.24 -1.88
C GLY A 124 -9.80 2.20 -0.72
N LEU A 125 -9.94 3.49 -0.99
CA LEU A 125 -10.19 4.48 0.07
C LEU A 125 -11.56 4.31 0.72
N SER A 126 -12.61 4.02 -0.05
CA SER A 126 -13.93 3.72 0.49
C SER A 126 -13.91 2.48 1.39
N ILE A 127 -13.17 1.45 0.97
CA ILE A 127 -12.99 0.23 1.77
C ILE A 127 -12.23 0.56 3.07
N ALA A 128 -11.13 1.33 2.98
CA ALA A 128 -10.35 1.76 4.14
C ALA A 128 -11.20 2.56 5.14
N ALA A 129 -12.03 3.47 4.65
CA ALA A 129 -12.96 4.24 5.49
C ALA A 129 -13.98 3.32 6.18
N GLY A 130 -14.53 2.33 5.49
CA GLY A 130 -15.43 1.33 6.07
C GLY A 130 -14.78 0.51 7.17
N ILE A 131 -13.51 0.07 6.96
CA ILE A 131 -12.74 -0.67 7.96
C ILE A 131 -12.46 0.21 9.18
N ALA A 132 -12.02 1.46 8.98
CA ALA A 132 -11.75 2.40 10.06
C ALA A 132 -13.01 2.67 10.89
N GLN A 133 -14.16 2.87 10.22
CA GLN A 133 -15.45 3.02 10.88
C GLN A 133 -15.82 1.78 11.71
N ALA A 134 -15.63 0.59 11.16
CA ALA A 134 -15.89 -0.66 11.86
C ALA A 134 -15.04 -0.80 13.13
N TYR A 135 -13.77 -0.40 13.10
CA TYR A 135 -12.91 -0.39 14.28
C TYR A 135 -13.42 0.59 15.35
N LEU A 136 -13.82 1.80 14.96
CA LEU A 136 -14.38 2.77 15.92
C LEU A 136 -15.69 2.26 16.55
N LEU A 137 -16.59 1.68 15.76
CA LEU A 137 -17.84 1.12 16.26
C LEU A 137 -17.64 -0.04 17.23
N ASN A 138 -16.55 -0.79 17.08
CA ASN A 138 -16.16 -1.89 17.97
C ASN A 138 -15.16 -1.47 19.05
N GLU A 139 -14.94 -0.18 19.26
CA GLU A 139 -14.02 0.39 20.27
C GLU A 139 -12.57 -0.14 20.15
N LYS A 140 -12.17 -0.56 18.95
CA LYS A 140 -10.81 -1.04 18.65
C LYS A 140 -9.88 0.13 18.31
N LYS A 141 -8.59 0.00 18.66
CA LYS A 141 -7.57 1.04 18.49
C LYS A 141 -6.66 0.79 17.29
N ASN A 142 -7.10 -0.01 16.34
CA ASN A 142 -6.34 -0.29 15.13
C ASN A 142 -6.30 0.94 14.22
N THR A 143 -5.15 1.20 13.61
CA THR A 143 -5.01 2.21 12.57
C THR A 143 -5.19 1.57 11.20
N VAL A 144 -5.84 2.29 10.30
CA VAL A 144 -5.97 1.91 8.89
C VAL A 144 -5.18 2.91 8.06
N TYR A 145 -4.16 2.42 7.38
CA TYR A 145 -3.38 3.18 6.41
C TYR A 145 -3.92 2.93 5.01
N CYS A 146 -4.10 3.99 4.23
CA CYS A 146 -4.50 3.89 2.82
C CYS A 146 -3.47 4.60 1.95
N ILE A 147 -3.00 3.94 0.90
CA ILE A 147 -2.12 4.56 -0.11
C ILE A 147 -2.90 4.69 -1.41
N MET A 148 -3.12 5.91 -1.86
CA MET A 148 -3.81 6.26 -3.09
C MET A 148 -2.82 6.92 -4.07
N GLY A 149 -2.96 6.68 -5.36
CA GLY A 149 -2.19 7.39 -6.38
C GLY A 149 -2.80 8.76 -6.71
N ASP A 150 -1.97 9.70 -7.18
CA ASP A 150 -2.43 11.02 -7.65
C ASP A 150 -3.32 10.90 -8.88
N GLY A 151 -2.98 10.06 -9.86
CA GLY A 151 -3.87 9.75 -10.99
C GLY A 151 -5.18 9.11 -10.57
N GLU A 152 -5.16 8.29 -9.52
CA GLU A 152 -6.36 7.69 -8.94
C GLU A 152 -7.29 8.73 -8.29
N SER A 153 -6.77 9.88 -7.88
CA SER A 153 -7.58 10.97 -7.31
C SER A 153 -8.59 11.57 -8.31
N GLN A 154 -8.48 11.24 -9.58
CA GLN A 154 -9.47 11.61 -10.62
C GLN A 154 -10.77 10.83 -10.47
N GLU A 155 -10.78 9.72 -9.76
CA GLU A 155 -12.00 8.97 -9.45
C GLU A 155 -12.84 9.71 -8.39
N GLY A 156 -14.05 10.13 -8.76
CA GLY A 156 -14.94 10.93 -7.90
C GLY A 156 -15.26 10.26 -6.56
N GLN A 157 -15.30 8.93 -6.54
CA GLN A 157 -15.56 8.14 -5.34
C GLN A 157 -14.52 8.37 -4.22
N ASN A 158 -13.28 8.73 -4.56
CA ASN A 158 -12.27 9.07 -3.54
C ASN A 158 -12.69 10.32 -2.74
N TRP A 159 -13.23 11.32 -3.42
CA TRP A 159 -13.70 12.55 -2.78
C TRP A 159 -14.93 12.30 -1.90
N GLU A 160 -15.85 11.45 -2.34
CA GLU A 160 -16.97 11.00 -1.52
C GLU A 160 -16.49 10.28 -0.26
N ALA A 161 -15.47 9.41 -0.38
CA ALA A 161 -14.89 8.71 0.77
C ALA A 161 -14.17 9.67 1.73
N ILE A 162 -13.47 10.70 1.23
CA ILE A 162 -12.83 11.74 2.05
C ILE A 162 -13.88 12.52 2.83
N LEU A 163 -14.95 12.96 2.17
CA LEU A 163 -16.05 13.68 2.81
C LEU A 163 -16.72 12.84 3.89
N TYR A 164 -16.96 11.56 3.61
CA TYR A 164 -17.50 10.62 4.58
C TYR A 164 -16.55 10.46 5.78
N ALA A 165 -15.27 10.21 5.55
CA ALA A 165 -14.29 10.03 6.61
C ALA A 165 -14.19 11.26 7.52
N ALA A 166 -14.20 12.45 6.92
CA ALA A 166 -14.19 13.72 7.66
C ALA A 166 -15.46 13.90 8.49
N GLN A 167 -16.65 13.63 7.90
CA GLN A 167 -17.95 13.73 8.59
C GLN A 167 -18.05 12.75 9.78
N GLN A 168 -17.54 11.52 9.59
CA GLN A 168 -17.53 10.50 10.63
C GLN A 168 -16.35 10.63 11.61
N LYS A 169 -15.47 11.62 11.40
CA LYS A 169 -14.30 11.89 12.25
C LYS A 169 -13.42 10.65 12.44
N LEU A 170 -13.11 9.95 11.34
CA LEU A 170 -12.31 8.72 11.36
C LEU A 170 -10.84 9.02 11.67
N GLY A 171 -10.54 9.35 12.94
CA GLY A 171 -9.19 9.69 13.39
C GLY A 171 -8.19 8.52 13.38
N ASN A 172 -8.67 7.31 13.12
CA ASN A 172 -7.87 6.10 12.95
C ASN A 172 -7.63 5.73 11.47
N LEU A 173 -8.03 6.58 10.52
CA LEU A 173 -7.72 6.45 9.08
C LEU A 173 -6.64 7.46 8.71
N ILE A 174 -5.54 6.97 8.14
CA ILE A 174 -4.45 7.80 7.61
C ILE A 174 -4.36 7.57 6.10
N LEU A 175 -4.60 8.62 5.32
CA LEU A 175 -4.51 8.59 3.87
C LEU A 175 -3.20 9.22 3.41
N PHE A 176 -2.43 8.46 2.63
CA PHE A 176 -1.28 8.95 1.87
C PHE A 176 -1.67 9.06 0.39
N VAL A 177 -1.36 10.19 -0.21
CA VAL A 177 -1.46 10.39 -1.65
C VAL A 177 -0.06 10.34 -2.25
N ASP A 178 0.19 9.33 -3.08
CA ASP A 178 1.44 9.18 -3.82
C ASP A 178 1.44 10.13 -5.02
N ASP A 179 1.95 11.33 -4.82
CA ASP A 179 2.00 12.40 -5.82
C ASP A 179 3.27 12.24 -6.69
N ASN A 180 3.31 11.18 -7.49
CA ASN A 180 4.44 10.88 -8.38
C ASN A 180 4.33 11.57 -9.75
N LYS A 181 3.30 12.39 -9.98
CA LYS A 181 3.03 13.20 -11.18
C LYS A 181 2.77 12.39 -12.45
N ALA A 182 2.63 11.08 -12.35
CA ALA A 182 2.51 10.20 -13.50
C ALA A 182 1.34 9.23 -13.36
N GLN A 183 0.70 8.95 -14.46
CA GLN A 183 -0.27 7.88 -14.67
C GLN A 183 0.10 7.12 -15.94
N ILE A 184 -0.50 5.95 -16.21
CA ILE A 184 -0.08 4.95 -17.20
C ILE A 184 0.60 5.55 -18.45
N ASP A 185 -0.04 6.48 -19.14
CA ASP A 185 0.39 6.98 -20.45
C ASP A 185 0.77 8.48 -20.43
N GLY A 186 0.94 9.11 -19.27
CA GLY A 186 1.24 10.53 -19.22
C GLY A 186 1.34 11.14 -17.84
N TYR A 187 1.35 12.46 -17.82
CA TYR A 187 1.37 13.24 -16.59
C TYR A 187 -0.04 13.49 -16.06
N VAL A 188 -0.18 13.56 -14.74
CA VAL A 188 -1.44 13.82 -14.04
C VAL A 188 -1.91 15.27 -14.20
N SER A 189 -0.97 16.23 -14.35
CA SER A 189 -1.22 17.67 -14.36
C SER A 189 -2.32 18.17 -15.31
N PRO A 190 -2.57 17.57 -16.49
CA PRO A 190 -3.62 18.07 -17.39
C PRO A 190 -5.04 17.89 -16.88
N VAL A 191 -5.27 17.02 -15.91
CA VAL A 191 -6.62 16.64 -15.47
C VAL A 191 -6.86 16.90 -13.98
N SER A 192 -5.94 16.49 -13.11
CA SER A 192 -6.18 16.47 -11.66
C SER A 192 -6.13 17.84 -10.99
N TYR A 193 -5.28 18.74 -11.44
CA TYR A 193 -5.01 19.99 -10.73
C TYR A 193 -5.87 21.17 -11.17
N THR A 194 -6.59 21.05 -12.25
CA THR A 194 -7.48 22.11 -12.76
C THR A 194 -8.68 22.38 -11.86
N HIS A 195 -9.01 21.48 -10.95
CA HIS A 195 -10.17 21.58 -10.06
C HIS A 195 -9.81 21.82 -8.59
N LEU A 196 -8.52 21.86 -8.25
CA LEU A 196 -8.02 22.03 -6.87
C LEU A 196 -7.47 23.42 -6.59
N THR A 197 -7.46 24.30 -7.59
CA THR A 197 -7.15 25.73 -7.53
C THR A 197 -8.42 26.53 -7.66
#